data_8a97df51cf7f8d9bccc2be5f026f5101
#
_entry.id   8a97df51cf7f8d9bccc2be5f026f5101
#
_cell.length_a   1.000
_cell.length_b   1.000
_cell.length_c   1.000
_cell.angle_alpha   90.00
_cell.angle_beta   90.00
_cell.angle_gamma   90.00
#
_symmetry.space_group_name_H-M   'P 1'
#
loop_
_entity.id
_entity.type
_entity.pdbx_description
1 polymer ?
#
loop_
_entity_poly.entity_id
_entity_poly.type
_entity_poly.pdbx_seq_one_letter_code
_entity_poly.pdbx_strand_id
1 'polypeptide(L)'
;MRHFRSIGLALAATFAVSQAGAQELTGTLKNIKDTGAITLGFRDSSIPFSYLDDNQKPVGFAMDICYKIVDAVKKELKLDKLEVKLNPVTSATRIPLMANGTIDLECGSTTNNADRQKQVAFTNTHYLTASRYVFKKSSGLKSIDDLKGKTVVSTAGTTNIKQLTEANVAKSLGANIIPAKDHAEAFLMVETDRAVAFVMDDVLLASLVAGSKTPDDYVISKDAFSKPEPYGIMLRKDDAPFKKVVDAATAALYTSGEGLKIYDKWFTAKIPPKGLNLNTPISAELKNEFAKPSDSPNPDDYK
;
A
#
# COMPACT_ATOMS: atom_id res chain seq x y z
N MET A 1 -79.74 -39.27 -27.12
CA MET A 1 -78.46 -39.80 -26.75
C MET A 1 -77.43 -38.68 -26.99
N ARG A 2 -76.90 -38.09 -25.92
CA ARG A 2 -76.02 -36.91 -25.99
C ARG A 2 -74.57 -37.39 -25.74
N HIS A 3 -73.68 -37.15 -26.70
CA HIS A 3 -72.25 -37.43 -26.56
C HIS A 3 -71.56 -36.23 -25.96
N PHE A 4 -71.01 -36.36 -24.76
CA PHE A 4 -70.05 -35.43 -24.15
C PHE A 4 -68.67 -35.71 -24.70
N ARG A 5 -68.08 -34.72 -25.35
CA ARG A 5 -66.65 -34.71 -25.71
C ARG A 5 -65.87 -33.92 -24.64
N SER A 6 -65.05 -34.65 -23.92
CA SER A 6 -64.09 -34.07 -22.97
C SER A 6 -62.88 -33.53 -23.70
N ILE A 7 -62.64 -32.22 -23.62
CA ILE A 7 -61.40 -31.55 -24.13
C ILE A 7 -60.42 -31.54 -22.97
N GLY A 8 -59.35 -32.32 -23.09
CA GLY A 8 -58.21 -32.30 -22.17
C GLY A 8 -57.32 -31.10 -22.47
N LEU A 9 -57.17 -30.19 -21.51
CA LEU A 9 -56.26 -29.06 -21.57
C LEU A 9 -54.88 -29.51 -21.08
N ALA A 10 -53.92 -29.69 -22.01
CA ALA A 10 -52.55 -29.97 -21.65
C ALA A 10 -51.83 -28.66 -21.26
N LEU A 11 -51.49 -28.53 -20.00
CA LEU A 11 -50.72 -27.39 -19.46
C LEU A 11 -49.22 -27.67 -19.77
N ALA A 12 -48.66 -27.02 -20.79
CA ALA A 12 -47.25 -27.02 -21.07
C ALA A 12 -46.52 -26.08 -20.09
N ALA A 13 -45.90 -26.62 -19.07
CA ALA A 13 -45.02 -25.86 -18.18
C ALA A 13 -43.70 -25.58 -18.90
N THR A 14 -43.52 -24.36 -19.38
CA THR A 14 -42.25 -23.87 -19.89
C THR A 14 -41.29 -23.57 -18.72
N PHE A 15 -40.32 -24.48 -18.52
CA PHE A 15 -39.18 -24.20 -17.64
C PHE A 15 -38.28 -23.15 -18.32
N ALA A 16 -38.35 -21.91 -17.87
CA ALA A 16 -37.37 -20.90 -18.19
C ALA A 16 -36.05 -21.25 -17.48
N VAL A 17 -35.13 -21.90 -18.18
CA VAL A 17 -33.75 -22.05 -17.72
C VAL A 17 -33.11 -20.67 -17.79
N SER A 18 -33.00 -20.00 -16.65
CA SER A 18 -32.15 -18.82 -16.50
C SER A 18 -30.71 -19.24 -16.76
N GLN A 19 -30.24 -19.06 -18.00
CA GLN A 19 -28.81 -19.04 -18.28
C GLN A 19 -28.23 -17.83 -17.51
N ALA A 20 -27.67 -18.09 -16.31
CA ALA A 20 -26.73 -17.18 -15.70
C ALA A 20 -25.54 -17.09 -16.66
N GLY A 21 -25.59 -16.14 -17.59
CA GLY A 21 -24.49 -15.86 -18.48
C GLY A 21 -23.24 -15.61 -17.65
N ALA A 22 -22.20 -16.41 -17.83
CA ALA A 22 -20.91 -16.14 -17.24
C ALA A 22 -20.52 -14.71 -17.68
N GLN A 23 -20.42 -13.79 -16.73
CA GLN A 23 -20.03 -12.42 -17.02
C GLN A 23 -18.65 -12.47 -17.70
N GLU A 24 -18.56 -11.93 -18.92
CA GLU A 24 -17.33 -11.93 -19.69
C GLU A 24 -16.23 -11.21 -18.89
N LEU A 25 -15.11 -11.89 -18.69
CA LEU A 25 -13.98 -11.33 -17.99
C LEU A 25 -13.40 -10.15 -18.78
N THR A 26 -13.10 -9.06 -18.10
CA THR A 26 -12.50 -7.85 -18.67
C THR A 26 -11.31 -7.39 -17.85
N GLY A 27 -10.56 -6.42 -18.35
CA GLY A 27 -9.49 -5.76 -17.61
C GLY A 27 -8.39 -6.73 -17.15
N THR A 28 -7.93 -6.51 -15.93
CA THR A 28 -6.85 -7.30 -15.31
C THR A 28 -7.21 -8.77 -15.13
N LEU A 29 -8.45 -9.08 -14.73
CA LEU A 29 -8.87 -10.48 -14.56
C LEU A 29 -8.79 -11.26 -15.86
N LYS A 30 -9.20 -10.64 -16.99
CA LYS A 30 -9.07 -11.27 -18.31
C LYS A 30 -7.60 -11.50 -18.66
N ASN A 31 -6.76 -10.47 -18.51
CA ASN A 31 -5.33 -10.59 -18.79
C ASN A 31 -4.66 -11.71 -17.97
N ILE A 32 -4.95 -11.78 -16.67
CA ILE A 32 -4.43 -12.85 -15.79
C ILE A 32 -4.93 -14.22 -16.25
N LYS A 33 -6.21 -14.34 -16.63
CA LYS A 33 -6.78 -15.60 -17.12
C LYS A 33 -6.12 -16.07 -18.40
N ASP A 34 -5.87 -15.14 -19.33
CA ASP A 34 -5.29 -15.44 -20.64
C ASP A 34 -3.80 -15.78 -20.56
N THR A 35 -3.06 -15.09 -19.68
CA THR A 35 -1.60 -15.26 -19.54
C THR A 35 -1.17 -16.28 -18.49
N GLY A 36 -2.05 -16.62 -17.55
CA GLY A 36 -1.71 -17.45 -16.40
C GLY A 36 -0.75 -16.78 -15.41
N ALA A 37 -0.59 -15.45 -15.47
CA ALA A 37 0.37 -14.71 -14.64
C ALA A 37 -0.22 -13.41 -14.07
N ILE A 38 0.24 -13.02 -12.87
CA ILE A 38 0.00 -11.73 -12.24
C ILE A 38 1.33 -11.07 -11.88
N THR A 39 1.46 -9.77 -12.12
CA THR A 39 2.71 -9.03 -11.86
C THR A 39 2.56 -8.13 -10.64
N LEU A 40 3.39 -8.36 -9.62
CA LEU A 40 3.46 -7.57 -8.40
C LEU A 40 4.62 -6.58 -8.48
N GLY A 41 4.33 -5.28 -8.34
CA GLY A 41 5.32 -4.24 -8.12
C GLY A 41 5.78 -4.25 -6.66
N PHE A 42 7.07 -4.41 -6.41
CA PHE A 42 7.65 -4.41 -5.05
C PHE A 42 8.67 -3.29 -4.86
N ARG A 43 8.98 -2.97 -3.60
CA ARG A 43 9.95 -1.95 -3.21
C ARG A 43 11.23 -2.60 -2.68
N ASP A 44 12.37 -1.93 -2.89
CA ASP A 44 13.67 -2.43 -2.42
C ASP A 44 13.97 -2.05 -0.97
N SER A 45 13.39 -0.94 -0.46
CA SER A 45 13.78 -0.36 0.84
C SER A 45 12.64 0.28 1.64
N SER A 46 11.40 -0.25 1.56
CA SER A 46 10.24 0.23 2.34
C SER A 46 9.93 -0.71 3.51
N ILE A 47 10.88 -0.87 4.45
CA ILE A 47 10.71 -1.72 5.64
C ILE A 47 9.63 -1.12 6.56
N PRO A 48 8.66 -1.91 7.06
CA PRO A 48 8.50 -3.36 6.95
C PRO A 48 7.50 -3.78 5.85
N PHE A 49 7.09 -2.89 4.94
CA PHE A 49 6.01 -3.14 3.97
C PHE A 49 6.45 -3.95 2.75
N SER A 50 7.56 -3.56 2.14
CA SER A 50 8.11 -4.19 0.94
C SER A 50 9.60 -3.86 0.82
N TYR A 51 10.45 -4.86 0.88
CA TYR A 51 11.90 -4.68 0.83
C TYR A 51 12.58 -6.01 0.50
N LEU A 52 13.88 -5.96 0.20
CA LEU A 52 14.68 -7.16 -0.08
C LEU A 52 15.27 -7.71 1.22
N ASP A 53 15.08 -9.02 1.45
CA ASP A 53 15.75 -9.74 2.52
C ASP A 53 17.23 -10.03 2.20
N ASP A 54 17.94 -10.73 3.10
CA ASP A 54 19.36 -11.10 2.90
C ASP A 54 19.59 -11.99 1.67
N ASN A 55 18.56 -12.66 1.15
CA ASN A 55 18.59 -13.49 -0.05
C ASN A 55 18.10 -12.73 -1.30
N GLN A 56 17.97 -11.41 -1.24
CA GLN A 56 17.43 -10.55 -2.31
C GLN A 56 16.00 -10.93 -2.72
N LYS A 57 15.24 -11.52 -1.80
CA LYS A 57 13.83 -11.86 -2.02
C LYS A 57 12.94 -10.72 -1.51
N PRO A 58 11.97 -10.26 -2.31
CA PRO A 58 10.97 -9.30 -1.84
C PRO A 58 10.11 -9.90 -0.74
N VAL A 59 10.09 -9.23 0.41
CA VAL A 59 9.33 -9.60 1.60
C VAL A 59 8.68 -8.37 2.23
N GLY A 60 7.73 -8.55 3.14
CA GLY A 60 7.14 -7.45 3.90
C GLY A 60 5.65 -7.61 4.12
N PHE A 61 5.10 -6.73 4.94
CA PHE A 61 3.69 -6.69 5.31
C PHE A 61 2.77 -6.56 4.08
N ALA A 62 3.06 -5.60 3.20
CA ALA A 62 2.29 -5.40 1.98
C ALA A 62 2.47 -6.55 0.98
N MET A 63 3.66 -7.19 0.96
CA MET A 63 3.90 -8.38 0.13
C MET A 63 3.03 -9.55 0.60
N ASP A 64 2.95 -9.81 1.92
CA ASP A 64 2.09 -10.86 2.46
C ASP A 64 0.61 -10.61 2.12
N ILE A 65 0.13 -9.37 2.23
CA ILE A 65 -1.23 -9.00 1.81
C ILE A 65 -1.44 -9.26 0.31
N CYS A 66 -0.50 -8.86 -0.54
CA CYS A 66 -0.57 -9.11 -1.98
C CYS A 66 -0.64 -10.60 -2.31
N TYR A 67 0.12 -11.45 -1.63
CA TYR A 67 0.02 -12.91 -1.83
C TYR A 67 -1.36 -13.45 -1.45
N LYS A 68 -2.02 -12.90 -0.42
CA LYS A 68 -3.42 -13.25 -0.10
C LYS A 68 -4.39 -12.80 -1.19
N ILE A 69 -4.14 -11.64 -1.79
CA ILE A 69 -4.90 -11.18 -2.95
C ILE A 69 -4.69 -12.12 -4.14
N VAL A 70 -3.45 -12.54 -4.42
CA VAL A 70 -3.13 -13.51 -5.48
C VAL A 70 -3.89 -14.82 -5.30
N ASP A 71 -3.96 -15.36 -4.07
CA ASP A 71 -4.73 -16.57 -3.76
C ASP A 71 -6.22 -16.36 -4.05
N ALA A 72 -6.78 -15.20 -3.71
CA ALA A 72 -8.17 -14.88 -4.00
C ALA A 72 -8.44 -14.75 -5.51
N VAL A 73 -7.56 -14.10 -6.26
CA VAL A 73 -7.64 -13.99 -7.74
C VAL A 73 -7.55 -15.35 -8.40
N LYS A 74 -6.61 -16.20 -7.96
CA LYS A 74 -6.47 -17.58 -8.43
C LYS A 74 -7.75 -18.36 -8.24
N LYS A 75 -8.39 -18.24 -7.07
CA LYS A 75 -9.66 -18.91 -6.74
C LYS A 75 -10.81 -18.37 -7.60
N GLU A 76 -10.93 -17.05 -7.75
CA GLU A 76 -11.96 -16.39 -8.56
C GLU A 76 -11.91 -16.86 -10.02
N LEU A 77 -10.71 -16.93 -10.58
CA LEU A 77 -10.47 -17.35 -11.96
C LEU A 77 -10.47 -18.87 -12.16
N LYS A 78 -10.64 -19.64 -11.07
CA LYS A 78 -10.60 -21.12 -11.08
C LYS A 78 -9.35 -21.64 -11.80
N LEU A 79 -8.19 -21.11 -11.46
CA LEU A 79 -6.90 -21.52 -12.02
C LEU A 79 -6.25 -22.57 -11.12
N ASP A 80 -5.68 -23.62 -11.70
CA ASP A 80 -4.89 -24.63 -10.96
C ASP A 80 -3.54 -24.02 -10.53
N LYS A 81 -2.97 -23.16 -11.40
CA LYS A 81 -1.72 -22.45 -11.16
C LYS A 81 -1.86 -20.98 -11.57
N LEU A 82 -1.18 -20.12 -10.86
CA LEU A 82 -1.03 -18.70 -11.18
C LEU A 82 0.43 -18.33 -10.94
N GLU A 83 1.13 -17.94 -12.01
CA GLU A 83 2.50 -17.44 -11.92
C GLU A 83 2.51 -16.06 -11.30
N VAL A 84 3.39 -15.83 -10.32
CA VAL A 84 3.64 -14.49 -9.74
C VAL A 84 4.93 -13.95 -10.31
N LYS A 85 4.84 -12.90 -11.11
CA LYS A 85 5.98 -12.12 -11.61
C LYS A 85 6.24 -10.95 -10.66
N LEU A 86 7.52 -10.66 -10.42
CA LEU A 86 7.95 -9.60 -9.52
C LEU A 86 8.66 -8.50 -10.32
N ASN A 87 8.25 -7.24 -10.12
CA ASN A 87 8.81 -6.09 -10.81
C ASN A 87 9.23 -5.03 -9.76
N PRO A 88 10.52 -4.65 -9.66
CA PRO A 88 10.95 -3.60 -8.76
C PRO A 88 10.41 -2.24 -9.19
N VAL A 89 9.91 -1.48 -8.22
CA VAL A 89 9.39 -0.13 -8.44
C VAL A 89 9.92 0.85 -7.40
N THR A 90 10.12 2.11 -7.82
CA THR A 90 10.42 3.22 -6.92
C THR A 90 9.15 4.01 -6.59
N SER A 91 9.22 4.93 -5.63
CA SER A 91 8.10 5.85 -5.36
C SER A 91 7.73 6.69 -6.58
N ALA A 92 8.67 7.02 -7.46
CA ALA A 92 8.45 7.81 -8.66
C ALA A 92 7.88 6.98 -9.83
N THR A 93 8.22 5.68 -9.93
CA THR A 93 7.85 4.85 -11.08
C THR A 93 6.58 4.03 -10.89
N ARG A 94 6.16 3.74 -9.64
CA ARG A 94 5.02 2.86 -9.33
C ARG A 94 3.69 3.28 -9.99
N ILE A 95 3.34 4.58 -9.97
CA ILE A 95 2.09 5.07 -10.56
C ILE A 95 2.11 4.95 -12.09
N PRO A 96 3.13 5.44 -12.82
CA PRO A 96 3.24 5.21 -14.26
C PRO A 96 3.21 3.73 -14.67
N LEU A 97 3.93 2.85 -13.93
CA LEU A 97 3.97 1.41 -14.22
C LEU A 97 2.62 0.72 -13.94
N MET A 98 1.86 1.19 -12.97
CA MET A 98 0.50 0.74 -12.73
C MET A 98 -0.44 1.20 -13.85
N ALA A 99 -0.39 2.49 -14.21
CA ALA A 99 -1.29 3.08 -15.19
C ALA A 99 -1.12 2.47 -16.60
N ASN A 100 0.13 2.13 -17.00
CA ASN A 100 0.41 1.51 -18.29
C ASN A 100 0.27 -0.01 -18.33
N GLY A 101 -0.07 -0.65 -17.21
CA GLY A 101 -0.29 -2.10 -17.12
C GLY A 101 0.96 -2.96 -17.00
N THR A 102 2.13 -2.38 -16.71
CA THR A 102 3.36 -3.14 -16.45
C THR A 102 3.25 -3.98 -15.17
N ILE A 103 2.54 -3.48 -14.16
CA ILE A 103 2.24 -4.19 -12.92
C ILE A 103 0.73 -4.25 -12.69
N ASP A 104 0.25 -5.29 -12.01
CA ASP A 104 -1.17 -5.50 -11.70
C ASP A 104 -1.53 -5.04 -10.28
N LEU A 105 -0.59 -5.21 -9.33
CA LEU A 105 -0.67 -4.69 -7.96
C LEU A 105 0.65 -4.02 -7.58
N GLU A 106 0.60 -2.93 -6.82
CA GLU A 106 1.80 -2.36 -6.17
C GLU A 106 1.73 -2.66 -4.67
N CYS A 107 2.67 -3.49 -4.23
CA CYS A 107 2.75 -4.06 -2.89
C CYS A 107 3.75 -3.29 -2.04
N GLY A 108 3.39 -2.09 -1.61
CA GLY A 108 4.33 -1.20 -0.92
C GLY A 108 3.69 -0.32 0.15
N SER A 109 4.31 0.82 0.37
CA SER A 109 3.92 1.87 1.32
C SER A 109 3.36 3.08 0.55
N THR A 110 2.21 2.91 -0.12
CA THR A 110 1.65 3.96 -0.97
C THR A 110 0.47 4.65 -0.30
N THR A 111 0.65 5.93 0.03
CA THR A 111 -0.44 6.79 0.52
C THR A 111 -1.57 6.82 -0.50
N ASN A 112 -2.76 6.45 -0.05
CA ASN A 112 -4.02 6.63 -0.75
C ASN A 112 -4.51 8.07 -0.49
N ASN A 113 -4.65 8.86 -1.52
CA ASN A 113 -5.23 10.20 -1.45
C ASN A 113 -6.01 10.54 -2.72
N ALA A 114 -6.83 11.59 -2.66
CA ALA A 114 -7.71 11.99 -3.75
C ALA A 114 -6.97 12.32 -5.07
N ASP A 115 -5.75 12.88 -4.99
CA ASP A 115 -4.97 13.20 -6.21
C ASP A 115 -4.48 11.93 -6.90
N ARG A 116 -4.04 10.92 -6.15
CA ARG A 116 -3.61 9.62 -6.68
C ARG A 116 -4.78 8.80 -7.20
N GLN A 117 -5.95 8.88 -6.55
CA GLN A 117 -7.17 8.21 -7.04
C GLN A 117 -7.67 8.74 -8.40
N LYS A 118 -7.19 9.90 -8.86
CA LYS A 118 -7.43 10.36 -10.23
C LYS A 118 -6.68 9.52 -11.28
N GLN A 119 -5.62 8.81 -10.88
CA GLN A 119 -4.71 8.08 -11.78
C GLN A 119 -4.74 6.56 -11.58
N VAL A 120 -4.95 6.10 -10.34
CA VAL A 120 -4.93 4.70 -9.92
C VAL A 120 -6.05 4.44 -8.91
N ALA A 121 -6.30 3.17 -8.58
CA ALA A 121 -7.20 2.78 -7.49
C ALA A 121 -6.40 2.15 -6.34
N PHE A 122 -7.03 2.02 -5.19
CA PHE A 122 -6.45 1.42 -3.99
C PHE A 122 -7.39 0.39 -3.39
N THR A 123 -6.85 -0.57 -2.67
CA THR A 123 -7.61 -1.50 -1.82
C THR A 123 -8.03 -0.84 -0.53
N ASN A 124 -8.80 -1.55 0.28
CA ASN A 124 -8.99 -1.22 1.68
C ASN A 124 -7.64 -0.91 2.35
N THR A 125 -7.65 0.06 3.25
CA THR A 125 -6.48 0.57 3.97
C THR A 125 -5.80 -0.51 4.79
N HIS A 126 -4.48 -0.64 4.65
CA HIS A 126 -3.70 -1.62 5.41
C HIS A 126 -2.80 -0.99 6.48
N TYR A 127 -2.59 0.33 6.46
CA TYR A 127 -1.79 1.04 7.46
C TYR A 127 -2.18 2.52 7.55
N LEU A 128 -1.88 3.14 8.69
CA LEU A 128 -2.04 4.58 8.94
C LEU A 128 -0.69 5.15 9.39
N THR A 129 -0.24 6.25 8.78
CA THR A 129 1.06 6.87 9.02
C THR A 129 0.95 8.39 8.97
N ALA A 130 1.96 9.09 9.48
CA ALA A 130 2.07 10.54 9.34
C ALA A 130 3.44 10.95 8.82
N SER A 131 3.48 11.97 7.97
CA SER A 131 4.73 12.53 7.46
C SER A 131 5.45 13.30 8.55
N ARG A 132 6.69 12.88 8.86
CA ARG A 132 7.57 13.45 9.88
C ARG A 132 8.97 13.66 9.32
N TYR A 133 9.94 13.98 10.17
CA TYR A 133 11.35 14.00 9.75
C TYR A 133 12.24 13.36 10.80
N VAL A 134 13.29 12.70 10.33
CA VAL A 134 14.37 12.17 11.16
C VAL A 134 15.60 13.06 11.02
N PHE A 135 16.34 13.22 12.11
CA PHE A 135 17.58 14.00 12.19
C PHE A 135 18.50 13.45 13.26
N LYS A 136 19.80 13.77 13.18
CA LYS A 136 20.75 13.44 14.26
C LYS A 136 20.50 14.32 15.48
N LYS A 137 20.57 13.77 16.69
CA LYS A 137 20.48 14.53 17.97
C LYS A 137 21.45 15.71 18.00
N SER A 138 22.65 15.50 17.46
CA SER A 138 23.70 16.53 17.38
C SER A 138 23.32 17.76 16.55
N SER A 139 22.33 17.67 15.66
CA SER A 139 21.85 18.80 14.85
C SER A 139 21.07 19.85 15.67
N GLY A 140 20.54 19.45 16.82
CA GLY A 140 19.81 20.32 17.72
C GLY A 140 18.45 20.79 17.22
N LEU A 141 17.90 20.18 16.12
CA LEU A 141 16.60 20.55 15.58
C LEU A 141 15.48 20.25 16.59
N LYS A 142 14.49 21.14 16.69
CA LYS A 142 13.35 21.02 17.62
C LYS A 142 12.00 21.13 16.91
N SER A 143 11.95 21.84 15.79
CA SER A 143 10.73 22.15 15.06
C SER A 143 10.97 22.17 13.55
N ILE A 144 9.89 22.18 12.76
CA ILE A 144 9.97 22.37 11.29
C ILE A 144 10.62 23.72 10.94
N ASP A 145 10.45 24.74 11.76
CA ASP A 145 11.03 26.07 11.50
C ASP A 145 12.56 26.08 11.57
N ASP A 146 13.18 25.14 12.30
CA ASP A 146 14.64 24.98 12.37
C ASP A 146 15.25 24.42 11.06
N LEU A 147 14.42 24.00 10.12
CA LEU A 147 14.85 23.60 8.77
C LEU A 147 15.20 24.81 7.88
N LYS A 148 14.98 26.04 8.36
CA LYS A 148 15.24 27.27 7.61
C LYS A 148 16.68 27.36 7.13
N GLY A 149 16.85 27.53 5.80
CA GLY A 149 18.16 27.63 5.14
C GLY A 149 18.98 26.34 5.14
N LYS A 150 18.41 25.22 5.59
CA LYS A 150 19.10 23.92 5.68
C LYS A 150 18.89 23.07 4.43
N THR A 151 19.79 22.11 4.23
CA THR A 151 19.60 21.05 3.25
C THR A 151 18.77 19.93 3.86
N VAL A 152 17.62 19.63 3.25
CA VAL A 152 16.68 18.60 3.69
C VAL A 152 16.44 17.64 2.53
N VAL A 153 16.41 16.34 2.82
CA VAL A 153 16.16 15.32 1.81
C VAL A 153 14.75 14.73 1.96
N SER A 154 14.15 14.34 0.85
CA SER A 154 12.97 13.47 0.84
C SER A 154 13.01 12.58 -0.40
N THR A 155 12.25 11.47 -0.40
CA THR A 155 12.24 10.54 -1.54
C THR A 155 11.38 11.10 -2.68
N ALA A 156 11.91 11.10 -3.89
CA ALA A 156 11.21 11.54 -5.09
C ALA A 156 9.91 10.75 -5.33
N GLY A 157 8.84 11.42 -5.78
CA GLY A 157 7.54 10.80 -6.09
C GLY A 157 6.68 10.44 -4.86
N THR A 158 7.03 10.94 -3.67
CA THR A 158 6.26 10.75 -2.43
C THR A 158 5.34 11.94 -2.13
N THR A 159 4.33 11.72 -1.29
CA THR A 159 3.54 12.81 -0.67
C THR A 159 4.42 13.66 0.22
N ASN A 160 5.41 13.07 0.87
CA ASN A 160 6.31 13.72 1.83
C ASN A 160 7.13 14.84 1.18
N ILE A 161 7.72 14.61 0.00
CA ILE A 161 8.47 15.67 -0.69
C ILE A 161 7.54 16.82 -1.13
N LYS A 162 6.29 16.51 -1.52
CA LYS A 162 5.27 17.53 -1.84
C LYS A 162 4.94 18.35 -0.59
N GLN A 163 4.63 17.71 0.53
CA GLN A 163 4.31 18.35 1.81
C GLN A 163 5.47 19.20 2.34
N LEU A 164 6.71 18.69 2.25
CA LEU A 164 7.91 19.44 2.58
C LEU A 164 8.04 20.69 1.70
N THR A 165 7.81 20.57 0.39
CA THR A 165 7.87 21.70 -0.55
C THR A 165 6.80 22.73 -0.25
N GLU A 166 5.58 22.31 0.06
CA GLU A 166 4.48 23.20 0.47
C GLU A 166 4.79 23.92 1.78
N ALA A 167 5.30 23.20 2.78
CA ALA A 167 5.73 23.81 4.06
C ALA A 167 6.91 24.77 3.88
N ASN A 168 7.86 24.44 3.00
CA ASN A 168 9.00 25.30 2.69
C ASN A 168 8.55 26.66 2.15
N VAL A 169 7.55 26.68 1.27
CA VAL A 169 6.95 27.91 0.72
C VAL A 169 6.12 28.61 1.79
N ALA A 170 5.17 27.91 2.41
CA ALA A 170 4.20 28.51 3.36
C ALA A 170 4.87 29.14 4.58
N LYS A 171 5.97 28.54 5.06
CA LYS A 171 6.73 29.03 6.23
C LYS A 171 7.97 29.86 5.84
N SER A 172 8.19 30.10 4.54
CA SER A 172 9.38 30.83 4.04
C SER A 172 10.70 30.26 4.62
N LEU A 173 10.82 28.93 4.62
CA LEU A 173 11.99 28.27 5.20
C LEU A 173 13.25 28.47 4.37
N GLY A 174 13.12 28.62 3.03
CA GLY A 174 14.29 28.70 2.15
C GLY A 174 15.19 27.46 2.24
N ALA A 175 14.62 26.31 2.59
CA ALA A 175 15.34 25.04 2.68
C ALA A 175 15.71 24.54 1.29
N ASN A 176 16.93 24.00 1.15
CA ASN A 176 17.38 23.32 -0.05
C ASN A 176 16.89 21.85 -0.02
N ILE A 177 15.87 21.54 -0.82
CA ILE A 177 15.24 20.22 -0.85
C ILE A 177 15.92 19.33 -1.89
N ILE A 178 16.48 18.19 -1.46
CA ILE A 178 17.12 17.20 -2.34
C ILE A 178 16.17 16.00 -2.50
N PRO A 179 15.78 15.65 -3.74
CA PRO A 179 15.06 14.41 -4.02
C PRO A 179 16.03 13.22 -4.07
N ALA A 180 15.85 12.21 -3.21
CA ALA A 180 16.55 10.94 -3.28
C ALA A 180 15.77 9.91 -4.10
N LYS A 181 16.45 8.92 -4.66
CA LYS A 181 15.82 7.84 -5.43
C LYS A 181 14.94 6.93 -4.57
N ASP A 182 15.44 6.58 -3.39
CA ASP A 182 14.72 5.71 -2.44
C ASP A 182 14.97 6.12 -0.97
N HIS A 183 14.34 5.41 -0.04
CA HIS A 183 14.38 5.76 1.38
C HIS A 183 15.74 5.49 2.03
N ALA A 184 16.44 4.45 1.59
CA ALA A 184 17.76 4.12 2.13
C ALA A 184 18.80 5.16 1.70
N GLU A 185 18.78 5.61 0.43
CA GLU A 185 19.63 6.69 -0.05
C GLU A 185 19.35 8.00 0.72
N ALA A 186 18.06 8.34 0.92
CA ALA A 186 17.68 9.54 1.66
C ALA A 186 18.19 9.51 3.10
N PHE A 187 18.05 8.38 3.79
CA PHE A 187 18.55 8.22 5.15
C PHE A 187 20.07 8.27 5.21
N LEU A 188 20.77 7.65 4.26
CA LEU A 188 22.24 7.71 4.14
C LEU A 188 22.74 9.17 4.01
N MET A 189 21.99 10.05 3.37
CA MET A 189 22.36 11.47 3.30
C MET A 189 22.33 12.15 4.67
N VAL A 190 21.45 11.72 5.58
CA VAL A 190 21.45 12.20 6.98
C VAL A 190 22.60 11.55 7.75
N GLU A 191 22.84 10.24 7.56
CA GLU A 191 23.95 9.53 8.23
C GLU A 191 25.32 10.16 7.90
N THR A 192 25.48 10.65 6.67
CA THR A 192 26.74 11.23 6.15
C THR A 192 26.78 12.76 6.20
N ASP A 193 25.85 13.40 6.91
CA ASP A 193 25.74 14.87 7.09
C ASP A 193 25.59 15.67 5.77
N ARG A 194 25.12 15.01 4.69
CA ARG A 194 24.80 15.68 3.42
C ARG A 194 23.42 16.37 3.46
N ALA A 195 22.55 15.96 4.37
CA ALA A 195 21.31 16.61 4.72
C ALA A 195 21.11 16.62 6.23
N VAL A 196 20.50 17.67 6.79
CA VAL A 196 20.27 17.76 8.23
C VAL A 196 19.05 16.94 8.68
N ALA A 197 18.13 16.68 7.77
CA ALA A 197 16.91 15.94 8.05
C ALA A 197 16.42 15.20 6.80
N PHE A 198 15.72 14.08 7.03
CA PHE A 198 14.97 13.34 6.01
C PHE A 198 13.49 13.33 6.36
N VAL A 199 12.65 13.88 5.46
CA VAL A 199 11.19 13.94 5.60
C VAL A 199 10.57 12.72 4.93
N MET A 200 9.85 11.90 5.72
CA MET A 200 9.20 10.65 5.31
C MET A 200 8.14 10.24 6.32
N ASP A 201 7.40 9.19 6.02
CA ASP A 201 6.42 8.59 6.91
C ASP A 201 7.08 8.01 8.16
N ASP A 202 6.50 8.26 9.31
CA ASP A 202 7.06 7.95 10.63
C ASP A 202 7.47 6.49 10.79
N VAL A 203 6.67 5.56 10.31
CA VAL A 203 6.96 4.11 10.36
C VAL A 203 8.18 3.74 9.53
N LEU A 204 8.36 4.36 8.37
CA LEU A 204 9.53 4.13 7.50
C LEU A 204 10.78 4.74 8.13
N LEU A 205 10.67 5.92 8.73
CA LEU A 205 11.76 6.54 9.49
C LEU A 205 12.16 5.66 10.68
N ALA A 206 11.18 5.17 11.45
CA ALA A 206 11.43 4.30 12.60
C ALA A 206 12.18 3.03 12.19
N SER A 207 11.81 2.44 11.06
CA SER A 207 12.45 1.24 10.52
C SER A 207 13.91 1.49 10.11
N LEU A 208 14.19 2.62 9.46
CA LEU A 208 15.54 3.00 9.05
C LEU A 208 16.43 3.30 10.26
N VAL A 209 15.91 4.05 11.23
CA VAL A 209 16.61 4.33 12.49
C VAL A 209 16.95 3.04 13.22
N ALA A 210 15.96 2.16 13.42
CA ALA A 210 16.15 0.89 14.11
C ALA A 210 17.14 -0.05 13.40
N GLY A 211 17.24 0.04 12.05
CA GLY A 211 18.21 -0.71 11.24
C GLY A 211 19.60 -0.08 11.13
N SER A 212 19.78 1.15 11.62
CA SER A 212 21.06 1.88 11.58
C SER A 212 22.09 1.29 12.56
N LYS A 213 23.36 1.69 12.40
CA LYS A 213 24.45 1.27 13.32
C LYS A 213 24.33 1.95 14.69
N THR A 214 23.77 3.14 14.75
CA THR A 214 23.69 3.98 15.95
C THR A 214 22.27 4.54 16.11
N PRO A 215 21.25 3.69 16.36
CA PRO A 215 19.86 4.14 16.41
C PRO A 215 19.61 5.23 17.45
N ASP A 216 20.37 5.21 18.55
CA ASP A 216 20.27 6.20 19.62
C ASP A 216 20.74 7.61 19.22
N ASP A 217 21.43 7.78 18.10
CA ASP A 217 21.87 9.08 17.61
C ASP A 217 20.78 9.86 16.88
N TYR A 218 19.66 9.25 16.58
CA TYR A 218 18.61 9.84 15.78
C TYR A 218 17.37 10.18 16.60
N VAL A 219 16.64 11.16 16.12
CA VAL A 219 15.32 11.56 16.63
C VAL A 219 14.35 11.65 15.46
N ILE A 220 13.16 11.08 15.63
CA ILE A 220 12.03 11.34 14.75
C ILE A 220 11.23 12.49 15.39
N SER A 221 10.89 13.50 14.59
CA SER A 221 10.21 14.70 15.07
C SER A 221 8.86 14.40 15.72
N LYS A 222 8.47 15.22 16.69
CA LYS A 222 7.09 15.26 17.18
C LYS A 222 6.16 15.98 16.21
N ASP A 223 6.68 17.03 15.55
CA ASP A 223 5.97 17.75 14.51
C ASP A 223 5.74 16.86 13.30
N ALA A 224 4.58 17.02 12.67
CA ALA A 224 4.20 16.31 11.47
C ALA A 224 3.88 17.30 10.33
N PHE A 225 4.19 16.90 9.10
CA PHE A 225 3.82 17.62 7.89
C PHE A 225 2.40 17.28 7.41
N SER A 226 1.81 16.20 7.94
CA SER A 226 0.46 15.75 7.57
C SER A 226 -0.36 15.30 8.78
N LYS A 227 -1.68 15.21 8.60
CA LYS A 227 -2.55 14.34 9.40
C LYS A 227 -2.18 12.87 9.13
N PRO A 228 -2.69 11.90 9.91
CA PRO A 228 -2.55 10.48 9.57
C PRO A 228 -3.06 10.20 8.15
N GLU A 229 -2.26 9.52 7.34
CA GLU A 229 -2.54 9.19 5.93
C GLU A 229 -2.70 7.68 5.77
N PRO A 230 -3.74 7.20 5.05
CA PRO A 230 -3.92 5.77 4.81
C PRO A 230 -2.99 5.24 3.71
N TYR A 231 -2.46 4.03 3.88
CA TYR A 231 -1.82 3.25 2.83
C TYR A 231 -2.79 2.23 2.24
N GLY A 232 -2.78 2.06 0.92
CA GLY A 232 -3.48 1.01 0.20
C GLY A 232 -2.55 0.27 -0.77
N ILE A 233 -2.85 -1.00 -1.05
CA ILE A 233 -2.28 -1.70 -2.20
C ILE A 233 -2.87 -1.04 -3.45
N MET A 234 -2.02 -0.63 -4.38
CA MET A 234 -2.44 0.09 -5.58
C MET A 234 -2.77 -0.87 -6.72
N LEU A 235 -3.81 -0.56 -7.46
CA LEU A 235 -4.25 -1.28 -8.66
C LEU A 235 -4.68 -0.29 -9.75
N ARG A 236 -4.94 -0.78 -10.98
CA ARG A 236 -5.38 0.08 -12.08
C ARG A 236 -6.71 0.75 -11.77
N LYS A 237 -6.82 2.01 -12.17
CA LYS A 237 -8.08 2.75 -12.17
C LYS A 237 -9.06 2.15 -13.19
N ASP A 238 -10.34 2.32 -12.94
CA ASP A 238 -11.44 1.96 -13.84
C ASP A 238 -11.53 0.45 -14.18
N ASP A 239 -10.93 -0.41 -13.34
CA ASP A 239 -11.03 -1.87 -13.41
C ASP A 239 -11.92 -2.41 -12.27
N ALA A 240 -13.21 -2.10 -12.34
CA ALA A 240 -14.18 -2.44 -11.30
C ALA A 240 -14.26 -3.96 -11.01
N PRO A 241 -14.20 -4.88 -11.99
CA PRO A 241 -14.20 -6.31 -11.72
C PRO A 241 -12.99 -6.77 -10.90
N PHE A 242 -11.79 -6.29 -11.23
CA PHE A 242 -10.58 -6.62 -10.48
C PHE A 242 -10.61 -5.99 -9.08
N LYS A 243 -10.99 -4.71 -8.98
CA LYS A 243 -11.13 -4.02 -7.69
C LYS A 243 -12.10 -4.77 -6.76
N LYS A 244 -13.23 -5.24 -7.25
CA LYS A 244 -14.19 -6.00 -6.46
C LYS A 244 -13.58 -7.26 -5.82
N VAL A 245 -12.77 -8.02 -6.58
CA VAL A 245 -12.09 -9.23 -6.07
C VAL A 245 -11.05 -8.86 -5.02
N VAL A 246 -10.26 -7.83 -5.28
CA VAL A 246 -9.17 -7.38 -4.40
C VAL A 246 -9.71 -6.79 -3.11
N ASP A 247 -10.76 -5.97 -3.17
CA ASP A 247 -11.41 -5.40 -1.97
C ASP A 247 -12.08 -6.50 -1.12
N ALA A 248 -12.75 -7.46 -1.75
CA ALA A 248 -13.32 -8.59 -1.03
C ALA A 248 -12.24 -9.44 -0.33
N ALA A 249 -11.10 -9.64 -0.98
CA ALA A 249 -9.98 -10.38 -0.41
C ALA A 249 -9.37 -9.65 0.79
N THR A 250 -9.13 -8.34 0.69
CA THR A 250 -8.57 -7.54 1.80
C THR A 250 -9.56 -7.37 2.93
N ALA A 251 -10.86 -7.18 2.64
CA ALA A 251 -11.90 -7.11 3.66
C ALA A 251 -12.02 -8.43 4.44
N ALA A 252 -12.04 -9.57 3.76
CA ALA A 252 -12.05 -10.89 4.41
C ALA A 252 -10.78 -11.11 5.25
N LEU A 253 -9.61 -10.71 4.75
CA LEU A 253 -8.34 -10.82 5.45
C LEU A 253 -8.37 -10.03 6.77
N TYR A 254 -8.87 -8.81 6.77
CA TYR A 254 -8.87 -7.94 7.94
C TYR A 254 -9.93 -8.36 8.96
N THR A 255 -11.16 -8.62 8.52
CA THR A 255 -12.28 -8.97 9.41
C THR A 255 -12.17 -10.37 10.02
N SER A 256 -11.42 -11.31 9.40
CA SER A 256 -11.18 -12.65 9.95
C SER A 256 -10.15 -12.67 11.09
N GLY A 257 -9.42 -11.57 11.32
CA GLY A 257 -8.30 -11.51 12.26
C GLY A 257 -6.98 -12.06 11.70
N GLU A 258 -6.94 -12.58 10.47
CA GLU A 258 -5.68 -12.99 9.82
C GLU A 258 -4.80 -11.77 9.52
N GLY A 259 -5.41 -10.63 9.15
CA GLY A 259 -4.70 -9.36 8.98
C GLY A 259 -3.94 -8.92 10.22
N LEU A 260 -4.49 -9.13 11.43
CA LEU A 260 -3.79 -8.86 12.68
C LEU A 260 -2.57 -9.76 12.88
N LYS A 261 -2.67 -11.05 12.52
CA LYS A 261 -1.53 -11.97 12.62
C LYS A 261 -0.40 -11.57 11.67
N ILE A 262 -0.74 -11.11 10.45
CA ILE A 262 0.25 -10.59 9.50
C ILE A 262 0.85 -9.28 10.04
N TYR A 263 0.03 -8.40 10.64
CA TYR A 263 0.51 -7.20 11.30
C TYR A 263 1.53 -7.53 12.40
N ASP A 264 1.18 -8.43 13.33
CA ASP A 264 2.06 -8.82 14.44
C ASP A 264 3.39 -9.40 13.95
N LYS A 265 3.36 -10.21 12.88
CA LYS A 265 4.57 -10.75 12.23
C LYS A 265 5.55 -9.65 11.84
N TRP A 266 5.07 -8.51 11.33
CA TRP A 266 5.93 -7.50 10.73
C TRP A 266 6.23 -6.30 11.64
N PHE A 267 5.39 -6.05 12.66
CA PHE A 267 5.52 -4.85 13.50
C PHE A 267 5.86 -5.14 14.96
N THR A 268 5.58 -6.35 15.45
CA THR A 268 5.83 -6.70 16.85
C THR A 268 6.78 -7.89 17.05
N ALA A 269 7.07 -8.64 15.98
CA ALA A 269 8.03 -9.73 16.00
C ALA A 269 9.37 -9.33 15.36
N LYS A 270 10.36 -10.24 15.44
CA LYS A 270 11.65 -10.06 14.74
C LYS A 270 11.51 -10.35 13.26
N ILE A 271 11.93 -9.42 12.43
CA ILE A 271 11.86 -9.50 10.96
C ILE A 271 13.25 -9.49 10.33
N PRO A 272 13.43 -10.06 9.11
CA PRO A 272 14.66 -9.89 8.33
C PRO A 272 14.81 -8.41 7.89
N PRO A 273 16.02 -7.96 7.53
CA PRO A 273 17.28 -8.60 7.85
C PRO A 273 17.64 -8.38 9.34
N LYS A 274 18.57 -9.17 9.87
CA LYS A 274 19.17 -8.96 11.20
C LYS A 274 18.24 -9.10 12.41
N GLY A 275 16.99 -9.56 12.23
CA GLY A 275 16.05 -9.73 13.33
C GLY A 275 15.57 -8.42 13.96
N LEU A 276 15.39 -7.38 13.14
CA LEU A 276 14.83 -6.10 13.55
C LEU A 276 13.44 -6.31 14.17
N ASN A 277 13.16 -5.66 15.31
CA ASN A 277 11.82 -5.60 15.89
C ASN A 277 11.43 -4.13 16.08
N LEU A 278 10.35 -3.73 15.46
CA LEU A 278 9.87 -2.34 15.54
C LEU A 278 9.10 -2.04 16.83
N ASN A 279 8.66 -3.08 17.56
CA ASN A 279 7.86 -2.96 18.77
C ASN A 279 6.67 -1.99 18.61
N THR A 280 6.02 -2.02 17.45
CA THR A 280 4.91 -1.12 17.10
C THR A 280 3.58 -1.88 17.18
N PRO A 281 2.86 -1.84 18.31
CA PRO A 281 1.54 -2.43 18.39
C PRO A 281 0.56 -1.69 17.48
N ILE A 282 -0.44 -2.41 16.97
CA ILE A 282 -1.47 -1.83 16.11
C ILE A 282 -2.26 -0.75 16.86
N SER A 283 -2.47 0.41 16.22
CA SER A 283 -3.25 1.52 16.79
C SER A 283 -4.75 1.19 16.86
N ALA A 284 -5.49 1.93 17.70
CA ALA A 284 -6.93 1.77 17.83
C ALA A 284 -7.65 2.10 16.50
N GLU A 285 -7.19 3.15 15.80
CA GLU A 285 -7.73 3.60 14.52
C GLU A 285 -7.55 2.51 13.45
N LEU A 286 -6.37 1.90 13.35
CA LEU A 286 -6.13 0.81 12.39
C LEU A 286 -6.90 -0.46 12.75
N LYS A 287 -7.12 -0.75 14.04
CA LYS A 287 -8.01 -1.85 14.46
C LYS A 287 -9.45 -1.60 14.02
N ASN A 288 -9.94 -0.36 14.17
CA ASN A 288 -11.27 0.03 13.72
C ASN A 288 -11.39 -0.11 12.21
N GLU A 289 -10.34 0.29 11.46
CA GLU A 289 -10.27 0.12 10.01
C GLU A 289 -10.30 -1.36 9.60
N PHE A 290 -9.60 -2.24 10.29
CA PHE A 290 -9.65 -3.69 10.04
C PHE A 290 -11.03 -4.30 10.37
N ALA A 291 -11.76 -3.73 11.31
CA ALA A 291 -13.13 -4.16 11.62
C ALA A 291 -14.17 -3.65 10.60
N LYS A 292 -13.90 -2.51 9.97
CA LYS A 292 -14.75 -1.87 8.96
C LYS A 292 -13.91 -1.37 7.79
N PRO A 293 -13.41 -2.27 6.93
CA PRO A 293 -12.47 -1.92 5.87
C PRO A 293 -13.01 -0.87 4.91
N SER A 294 -12.17 0.12 4.59
CA SER A 294 -12.46 1.24 3.72
C SER A 294 -11.25 1.59 2.85
N ASP A 295 -11.50 2.15 1.68
CA ASP A 295 -10.49 2.73 0.80
C ASP A 295 -10.61 4.26 0.70
N SER A 296 -11.14 4.89 1.74
CA SER A 296 -11.28 6.35 1.77
C SER A 296 -9.92 7.04 1.61
N PRO A 297 -9.82 8.04 0.71
CA PRO A 297 -8.63 8.87 0.59
C PRO A 297 -8.58 10.03 1.61
N ASN A 298 -9.62 10.17 2.44
CA ASN A 298 -9.76 11.28 3.37
C ASN A 298 -9.20 10.90 4.74
N PRO A 299 -8.12 11.58 5.23
CA PRO A 299 -7.54 11.32 6.55
C PRO A 299 -8.53 11.46 7.71
N ASP A 300 -9.59 12.26 7.56
CA ASP A 300 -10.56 12.51 8.62
C ASP A 300 -11.51 11.34 8.87
N ASP A 301 -11.53 10.34 7.99
CA ASP A 301 -12.34 9.12 8.15
C ASP A 301 -11.66 8.08 9.06
N TYR A 302 -10.40 8.31 9.44
CA TYR A 302 -9.56 7.42 10.26
C TYR A 302 -9.29 8.00 11.65
N LYS A 303 -10.37 8.21 12.44
CA LYS A 303 -10.32 8.77 13.81
C LYS A 303 -10.82 7.77 14.86
#